data_a360b079b3ea8ec05ee5753a90b052e1
#
_entry.id   a360b079b3ea8ec05ee5753a90b052e1
#
_cell.length_a   1.000
_cell.length_b   1.000
_cell.length_c   1.000
_cell.angle_alpha   90.00
_cell.angle_beta   90.00
_cell.angle_gamma   90.00
#
_symmetry.space_group_name_H-M   'P 1'
#
loop_
_entity.id
_entity.type
_entity.pdbx_description
1 polymer ?
#
loop_
_entity_poly.entity_id
_entity_poly.type
_entity_poly.pdbx_seq_one_letter_code
_entity_poly.pdbx_strand_id
1 'polypeptide(L)'
;LLNISDSRFQPGLIEQAQKVGKLPKDFRIDPRFADNTPQRLQAIQARHPQLFPEYPLGCDFTEVERDLLRALNWLKSKFKLAEILELGKAALDAPEASQFPVHLERMQLTNPDGLKEDLFQRLLLTGLKATSQ
;
A
#
# COMPACT_ATOMS: atom_id res chain seq x y z
N LEU A 1 -26.87 6.30 2.93
CA LEU A 1 -25.67 6.04 2.07
C LEU A 1 -24.90 7.32 1.81
N LEU A 2 -25.52 8.47 1.44
CA LEU A 2 -24.81 9.72 1.13
C LEU A 2 -23.84 10.16 2.22
N ASN A 3 -24.22 10.02 3.49
CA ASN A 3 -23.39 10.43 4.63
C ASN A 3 -22.09 9.62 4.80
N ILE A 4 -22.00 8.45 4.17
CA ILE A 4 -20.83 7.58 4.23
C ILE A 4 -20.13 7.46 2.87
N SER A 5 -20.64 8.14 1.84
CA SER A 5 -19.99 8.21 0.54
C SER A 5 -18.81 9.16 0.57
N ASP A 6 -17.80 8.88 -0.25
CA ASP A 6 -16.71 9.84 -0.48
C ASP A 6 -17.26 11.16 -1.01
N SER A 7 -16.83 12.27 -0.40
CA SER A 7 -17.36 13.61 -0.66
C SER A 7 -17.22 14.06 -2.12
N ARG A 8 -16.26 13.49 -2.85
CA ARG A 8 -16.07 13.75 -4.30
C ARG A 8 -17.26 13.29 -5.14
N PHE A 9 -17.97 12.25 -4.69
CA PHE A 9 -19.10 11.66 -5.41
C PHE A 9 -20.46 12.14 -4.90
N GLN A 10 -20.53 12.74 -3.71
CA GLN A 10 -21.78 13.16 -3.09
C GLN A 10 -22.63 14.09 -3.97
N PRO A 11 -22.09 15.14 -4.66
CA PRO A 11 -22.91 16.00 -5.51
C PRO A 11 -23.61 15.26 -6.64
N GLY A 12 -22.88 14.37 -7.33
CA GLY A 12 -23.44 13.57 -8.42
C GLY A 12 -24.52 12.59 -7.95
N LEU A 13 -24.31 11.96 -6.79
CA LEU A 13 -25.27 11.03 -6.19
C LEU A 13 -26.54 11.77 -5.75
N ILE A 14 -26.43 12.98 -5.20
CA ILE A 14 -27.56 13.84 -4.81
C ILE A 14 -28.35 14.20 -6.06
N GLU A 15 -27.69 14.69 -7.10
CA GLU A 15 -28.34 15.08 -8.36
C GLU A 15 -29.13 13.91 -8.97
N GLN A 16 -28.50 12.73 -9.04
CA GLN A 16 -29.18 11.52 -9.55
C GLN A 16 -30.39 11.15 -8.69
N ALA A 17 -30.26 11.18 -7.37
CA ALA A 17 -31.38 10.85 -6.47
C ALA A 17 -32.52 11.85 -6.54
N GLN A 18 -32.22 13.14 -6.77
CA GLN A 18 -33.22 14.19 -7.00
C GLN A 18 -33.94 14.02 -8.33
N LYS A 19 -33.21 13.67 -9.41
CA LYS A 19 -33.81 13.40 -10.74
C LYS A 19 -34.85 12.29 -10.72
N VAL A 20 -34.62 11.25 -9.93
CA VAL A 20 -35.53 10.11 -9.81
C VAL A 20 -36.52 10.24 -8.64
N GLY A 21 -36.62 11.42 -8.01
CA GLY A 21 -37.60 11.70 -6.95
C GLY A 21 -37.31 11.02 -5.61
N LYS A 22 -36.10 10.48 -5.40
CA LYS A 22 -35.71 9.85 -4.12
C LYS A 22 -35.26 10.84 -3.07
N LEU A 23 -34.92 12.06 -3.47
CA LEU A 23 -34.56 13.18 -2.59
C LEU A 23 -35.31 14.43 -2.99
N PRO A 24 -35.71 15.29 -2.02
CA PRO A 24 -36.27 16.60 -2.33
C PRO A 24 -35.22 17.49 -3.04
N LYS A 25 -35.72 18.43 -3.88
CA LYS A 25 -34.84 19.32 -4.68
C LYS A 25 -33.96 20.24 -3.84
N ASP A 26 -34.40 20.54 -2.63
CA ASP A 26 -33.69 21.40 -1.67
C ASP A 26 -32.79 20.62 -0.71
N PHE A 27 -32.70 19.28 -0.85
CA PHE A 27 -31.82 18.47 -0.03
C PHE A 27 -30.38 18.97 -0.09
N ARG A 28 -29.78 19.12 1.09
CA ARG A 28 -28.36 19.41 1.28
C ARG A 28 -27.77 18.41 2.25
N ILE A 29 -26.54 18.00 1.99
CA ILE A 29 -25.82 17.13 2.92
C ILE A 29 -25.42 17.93 4.17
N ASP A 30 -25.52 17.30 5.33
CA ASP A 30 -25.04 17.89 6.58
C ASP A 30 -23.52 18.11 6.49
N PRO A 31 -23.02 19.32 6.87
CA PRO A 31 -21.59 19.65 6.85
C PRO A 31 -20.70 18.61 7.56
N ARG A 32 -21.21 17.91 8.57
CA ARG A 32 -20.48 16.85 9.28
C ARG A 32 -20.05 15.69 8.37
N PHE A 33 -20.76 15.47 7.27
CA PHE A 33 -20.55 14.40 6.32
C PHE A 33 -20.03 14.89 4.96
N ALA A 34 -19.73 16.19 4.84
CA ALA A 34 -19.28 16.81 3.59
C ALA A 34 -17.76 16.69 3.36
N ASP A 35 -17.02 16.10 4.30
CA ASP A 35 -15.55 15.92 4.21
C ASP A 35 -15.14 14.45 4.44
N ASN A 36 -15.79 13.53 3.74
CA ASN A 36 -15.44 12.12 3.74
C ASN A 36 -14.41 11.86 2.63
N THR A 37 -13.17 12.26 2.88
CA THR A 37 -12.08 12.12 1.90
C THR A 37 -11.12 10.98 2.30
N PRO A 38 -10.39 10.37 1.35
CA PRO A 38 -9.34 9.40 1.67
C PRO A 38 -8.27 9.99 2.60
N GLN A 39 -7.93 11.26 2.44
CA GLN A 39 -6.96 11.97 3.28
C GLN A 39 -7.44 12.07 4.73
N ARG A 40 -8.73 12.35 4.94
CA ARG A 40 -9.31 12.35 6.29
C ARG A 40 -9.26 10.97 6.92
N LEU A 41 -9.60 9.92 6.16
CA LEU A 41 -9.50 8.55 6.63
C LEU A 41 -8.06 8.20 7.02
N GLN A 42 -7.08 8.50 6.16
CA GLN A 42 -5.66 8.29 6.44
C GLN A 42 -5.21 9.02 7.72
N ALA A 43 -5.66 10.27 7.91
CA ALA A 43 -5.36 11.03 9.13
C ALA A 43 -5.95 10.40 10.40
N ILE A 44 -7.14 9.79 10.31
CA ILE A 44 -7.77 9.05 11.41
C ILE A 44 -6.98 7.76 11.70
N GLN A 45 -6.63 7.00 10.67
CA GLN A 45 -5.83 5.78 10.79
C GLN A 45 -4.47 6.06 11.42
N ALA A 46 -3.80 7.14 11.01
CA ALA A 46 -2.50 7.54 11.57
C ALA A 46 -2.57 7.92 13.05
N ARG A 47 -3.70 8.49 13.51
CA ARG A 47 -3.90 8.83 14.94
C ARG A 47 -4.25 7.62 15.79
N HIS A 48 -4.83 6.59 15.20
CA HIS A 48 -5.35 5.43 15.92
C HIS A 48 -4.90 4.10 15.26
N PRO A 49 -3.58 3.88 15.08
CA PRO A 49 -3.07 2.70 14.38
C PRO A 49 -3.52 1.38 15.02
N GLN A 50 -3.72 1.36 16.34
CA GLN A 50 -4.21 0.20 17.08
C GLN A 50 -5.64 -0.21 16.71
N LEU A 51 -6.47 0.73 16.19
CA LEU A 51 -7.84 0.46 15.76
C LEU A 51 -7.94 0.08 14.28
N PHE A 52 -6.88 0.33 13.52
CA PHE A 52 -6.81 0.10 12.07
C PHE A 52 -5.56 -0.71 11.73
N PRO A 53 -5.47 -1.97 12.19
CA PRO A 53 -4.38 -2.85 11.80
C PRO A 53 -4.38 -3.06 10.28
N GLU A 54 -3.23 -3.39 9.71
CA GLU A 54 -3.07 -3.63 8.27
C GLU A 54 -4.07 -4.67 7.74
N TYR A 55 -4.37 -5.69 8.57
CA TYR A 55 -5.33 -6.76 8.26
C TYR A 55 -6.36 -6.90 9.39
N PRO A 56 -7.41 -6.05 9.44
CA PRO A 56 -8.35 -6.01 10.56
C PRO A 56 -9.19 -7.29 10.70
N LEU A 57 -9.35 -8.05 9.63
CA LEU A 57 -10.07 -9.34 9.61
C LEU A 57 -9.12 -10.55 9.55
N GLY A 58 -7.82 -10.34 9.75
CA GLY A 58 -6.79 -11.34 9.50
C GLY A 58 -6.40 -11.40 8.02
N CYS A 59 -5.40 -12.21 7.72
CA CYS A 59 -4.97 -12.51 6.35
C CYS A 59 -4.43 -13.93 6.28
N ASP A 60 -4.47 -14.52 5.09
CA ASP A 60 -3.95 -15.87 4.83
C ASP A 60 -2.43 -15.88 4.60
N PHE A 61 -1.80 -14.70 4.56
CA PHE A 61 -0.35 -14.57 4.38
C PHE A 61 0.40 -14.85 5.69
N THR A 62 1.46 -15.63 5.58
CA THR A 62 2.46 -15.80 6.64
C THR A 62 3.22 -14.48 6.90
N GLU A 63 3.95 -14.39 8.01
CA GLU A 63 4.78 -13.20 8.29
C GLU A 63 5.82 -12.96 7.20
N VAL A 64 6.47 -14.03 6.73
CA VAL A 64 7.44 -13.96 5.62
C VAL A 64 6.81 -13.39 4.35
N GLU A 65 5.60 -13.83 4.01
CA GLU A 65 4.89 -13.33 2.83
C GLU A 65 4.45 -11.88 2.98
N ARG A 66 4.07 -11.45 4.18
CA ARG A 66 3.77 -10.02 4.46
C ARG A 66 5.02 -9.14 4.34
N ASP A 67 6.17 -9.61 4.83
CA ASP A 67 7.44 -8.91 4.67
C ASP A 67 7.81 -8.79 3.19
N LEU A 68 7.68 -9.86 2.44
CA LEU A 68 7.88 -9.87 0.99
C LEU A 68 6.95 -8.90 0.26
N LEU A 69 5.66 -8.88 0.61
CA LEU A 69 4.71 -7.94 0.03
C LEU A 69 5.09 -6.48 0.30
N ARG A 70 5.51 -6.16 1.54
CA ARG A 70 6.00 -4.81 1.88
C ARG A 70 7.24 -4.43 1.07
N ALA A 71 8.21 -5.34 1.00
CA ALA A 71 9.44 -5.13 0.24
C ALA A 71 9.16 -4.93 -1.26
N LEU A 72 8.30 -5.75 -1.86
CA LEU A 72 7.94 -5.64 -3.29
C LEU A 72 7.15 -4.36 -3.59
N ASN A 73 6.23 -3.96 -2.71
CA ASN A 73 5.50 -2.70 -2.85
C ASN A 73 6.44 -1.49 -2.71
N TRP A 74 7.39 -1.55 -1.78
CA TRP A 74 8.42 -0.52 -1.66
C TRP A 74 9.27 -0.43 -2.93
N LEU A 75 9.79 -1.55 -3.45
CA LEU A 75 10.52 -1.59 -4.71
C LEU A 75 9.68 -1.01 -5.86
N LYS A 76 8.43 -1.45 -6.00
CA LYS A 76 7.52 -0.94 -7.04
C LYS A 76 7.35 0.58 -6.96
N SER A 77 7.30 1.16 -5.77
CA SER A 77 7.20 2.61 -5.59
C SER A 77 8.44 3.35 -6.08
N LYS A 78 9.61 2.67 -6.12
CA LYS A 78 10.91 3.22 -6.53
C LYS A 78 11.21 3.06 -8.03
N PHE A 79 10.40 2.33 -8.78
CA PHE A 79 10.58 2.15 -10.23
C PHE A 79 10.19 3.38 -11.08
N LYS A 80 10.39 4.60 -10.57
CA LYS A 80 10.35 5.82 -11.38
C LYS A 80 11.73 6.09 -11.98
N LEU A 81 11.78 6.63 -13.21
CA LEU A 81 13.02 6.75 -14.00
C LEU A 81 14.18 7.42 -13.24
N ALA A 82 13.88 8.43 -12.41
CA ALA A 82 14.89 9.13 -11.59
C ALA A 82 15.38 8.30 -10.39
N GLU A 83 14.60 7.33 -9.91
CA GLU A 83 14.91 6.53 -8.72
C GLU A 83 15.57 5.18 -9.06
N ILE A 84 15.55 4.76 -10.33
CA ILE A 84 16.16 3.49 -10.78
C ILE A 84 17.68 3.49 -10.56
N LEU A 85 18.34 4.61 -10.79
CA LEU A 85 19.80 4.72 -10.57
C LEU A 85 20.15 4.59 -9.08
N GLU A 86 19.36 5.21 -8.21
CA GLU A 86 19.55 5.13 -6.76
C GLU A 86 19.23 3.71 -6.25
N LEU A 87 18.22 3.06 -6.81
CA LEU A 87 17.89 1.67 -6.50
C LEU A 87 19.02 0.73 -6.94
N GLY A 88 19.63 0.96 -8.11
CA GLY A 88 20.80 0.22 -8.59
C GLY A 88 22.00 0.34 -7.66
N LYS A 89 22.29 1.55 -7.17
CA LYS A 89 23.34 1.79 -6.17
C LYS A 89 23.03 1.09 -4.85
N ALA A 90 21.79 1.21 -4.36
CA ALA A 90 21.36 0.56 -3.13
C ALA A 90 21.43 -0.98 -3.22
N ALA A 91 21.25 -1.55 -4.40
CA ALA A 91 21.42 -2.99 -4.64
C ALA A 91 22.88 -3.45 -4.56
N LEU A 92 23.87 -2.55 -4.80
CA LEU A 92 25.29 -2.87 -4.60
C LEU A 92 25.64 -2.99 -3.12
N ASP A 93 24.95 -2.24 -2.25
CA ASP A 93 25.08 -2.26 -0.79
C ASP A 93 23.98 -3.11 -0.13
N ALA A 94 23.41 -4.06 -0.86
CA ALA A 94 22.40 -4.96 -0.34
C ALA A 94 22.90 -5.74 0.88
N PRO A 95 22.06 -6.02 1.89
CA PRO A 95 22.46 -6.82 3.03
C PRO A 95 22.82 -8.24 2.61
N GLU A 96 23.57 -8.95 3.47
CA GLU A 96 23.91 -10.34 3.21
C GLU A 96 22.68 -11.22 3.15
N ALA A 97 22.70 -12.20 2.23
CA ALA A 97 21.62 -13.17 2.04
C ALA A 97 21.30 -13.96 3.32
N SER A 98 22.30 -14.15 4.18
CA SER A 98 22.18 -14.81 5.50
C SER A 98 21.21 -14.11 6.47
N GLN A 99 20.89 -12.85 6.25
CA GLN A 99 19.94 -12.10 7.10
C GLN A 99 18.47 -12.43 6.78
N PHE A 100 18.18 -12.93 5.58
CA PHE A 100 16.82 -13.18 5.10
C PHE A 100 16.65 -14.55 4.43
N PRO A 101 17.14 -15.66 5.03
CA PRO A 101 17.21 -16.96 4.35
C PRO A 101 15.82 -17.49 3.95
N VAL A 102 14.82 -17.38 4.84
CA VAL A 102 13.46 -17.89 4.61
C VAL A 102 12.75 -17.10 3.50
N HIS A 103 13.01 -15.79 3.42
CA HIS A 103 12.45 -14.92 2.38
C HIS A 103 13.02 -15.27 1.00
N LEU A 104 14.34 -15.52 0.92
CA LEU A 104 15.01 -15.93 -0.31
C LEU A 104 14.56 -17.32 -0.75
N GLU A 105 14.39 -18.25 0.18
CA GLU A 105 13.84 -19.59 -0.12
C GLU A 105 12.43 -19.50 -0.68
N ARG A 106 11.55 -18.69 -0.05
CA ARG A 106 10.16 -18.48 -0.52
C ARG A 106 10.09 -17.90 -1.92
N MET A 107 11.07 -17.06 -2.31
CA MET A 107 11.18 -16.43 -3.63
C MET A 107 12.04 -17.25 -4.62
N GLN A 108 12.58 -18.42 -4.20
CA GLN A 108 13.50 -19.24 -5.00
C GLN A 108 14.77 -18.49 -5.44
N LEU A 109 15.26 -17.57 -4.61
CA LEU A 109 16.43 -16.74 -4.85
C LEU A 109 17.60 -17.07 -3.89
N THR A 110 17.60 -18.24 -3.25
CA THR A 110 18.67 -18.63 -2.32
C THR A 110 20.00 -18.80 -3.04
N ASN A 111 19.99 -19.41 -4.23
CA ASN A 111 21.17 -19.61 -5.07
C ASN A 111 20.89 -19.06 -6.46
N PRO A 112 21.16 -17.76 -6.70
CA PRO A 112 20.84 -17.13 -7.97
C PRO A 112 21.67 -17.73 -9.12
N ASP A 113 20.99 -18.07 -10.22
CA ASP A 113 21.63 -18.54 -11.44
C ASP A 113 21.75 -17.39 -12.47
N GLY A 114 22.94 -16.84 -12.55
CA GLY A 114 23.29 -15.77 -13.46
C GLY A 114 22.95 -14.35 -12.96
N LEU A 115 23.38 -13.36 -13.75
CA LEU A 115 23.34 -11.92 -13.38
C LEU A 115 21.94 -11.40 -13.10
N LYS A 116 20.92 -11.94 -13.75
CA LYS A 116 19.54 -11.48 -13.59
C LYS A 116 18.98 -11.85 -12.21
N GLU A 117 19.19 -13.09 -11.80
CA GLU A 117 18.70 -13.54 -10.49
C GLU A 117 19.53 -12.94 -9.35
N ASP A 118 20.85 -12.77 -9.53
CA ASP A 118 21.68 -12.03 -8.57
C ASP A 118 21.18 -10.60 -8.37
N LEU A 119 20.83 -9.90 -9.45
CA LEU A 119 20.23 -8.58 -9.35
C LEU A 119 18.89 -8.61 -8.62
N PHE A 120 18.03 -9.58 -8.92
CA PHE A 120 16.73 -9.71 -8.24
C PHE A 120 16.90 -10.01 -6.76
N GLN A 121 17.83 -10.89 -6.38
CA GLN A 121 18.15 -11.18 -4.99
C GLN A 121 18.57 -9.89 -4.26
N ARG A 122 19.51 -9.13 -4.81
CA ARG A 122 20.02 -7.88 -4.21
C ARG A 122 18.92 -6.82 -4.07
N LEU A 123 18.08 -6.66 -5.09
CA LEU A 123 16.94 -5.74 -5.02
C LEU A 123 15.95 -6.15 -3.93
N LEU A 124 15.62 -7.45 -3.85
CA LEU A 124 14.74 -7.97 -2.82
C LEU A 124 15.30 -7.75 -1.42
N LEU A 125 16.58 -8.05 -1.21
CA LEU A 125 17.28 -7.83 0.06
C LEU A 125 17.27 -6.35 0.46
N THR A 126 17.48 -5.46 -0.51
CA THR A 126 17.39 -4.01 -0.29
C THR A 126 15.98 -3.58 0.16
N GLY A 127 14.95 -4.11 -0.51
CA GLY A 127 13.56 -3.86 -0.14
C GLY A 127 13.19 -4.40 1.24
N LEU A 128 13.62 -5.62 1.57
CA LEU A 128 13.44 -6.22 2.89
C LEU A 128 14.09 -5.37 3.99
N LYS A 129 15.36 -4.99 3.82
CA LYS A 129 16.06 -4.11 4.76
C LYS A 129 15.35 -2.76 4.95
N ALA A 130 14.85 -2.17 3.87
CA ALA A 130 14.16 -0.87 3.93
C ALA A 130 12.81 -0.93 4.62
N THR A 131 12.18 -2.11 4.72
CA THR A 131 10.84 -2.31 5.30
C THR A 131 10.83 -3.11 6.59
N SER A 132 12.00 -3.61 7.04
CA SER A 132 12.19 -4.32 8.32
C SER A 132 12.38 -3.29 9.46
N GLN A 133 11.30 -2.57 9.83
CA GLN A 133 11.25 -1.70 11.01
C GLN A 133 10.08 -2.07 11.91
#